data_04fa3d73b09571ceda3e9f7cb952dec6
#
_entry.id   04fa3d73b09571ceda3e9f7cb952dec6
#
_cell.length_a   1.000
_cell.length_b   1.000
_cell.length_c   1.000
_cell.angle_alpha   90.00
_cell.angle_beta   90.00
_cell.angle_gamma   90.00
#
_symmetry.space_group_name_H-M   'P 1'
#
loop_
_entity.id
_entity.type
_entity.pdbx_description
1 polymer ?
#
loop_
_entity_poly.entity_id
_entity_poly.type
_entity_poly.pdbx_seq_one_letter_code
_entity_poly.pdbx_strand_id
1 'polypeptide(L)'
;HPNYIGSDNKIHALKQWPSRAASNMEELGKLVEEASKYGEVQRFGVVPPEHCMIVDLDVRDGKMGLQNYEDLIKTHGITATPLFQVKSKSGGFHLYFKTVSKFVKTVSNVAKYDGVDIRGQGGFVYAPYRAGPLESWTEGEYLLFEYCQDFTKAIPFDDRKLFLEHTVADEKKYLADDIRHRARALTRLPKGGRDESL
;
A
#
# COMPACT_ATOMS: atom_id res chain seq x y z
N HIS A 1 -8.23 -3.42 -2.50
CA HIS A 1 -8.08 -4.34 -3.63
C HIS A 1 -8.28 -5.79 -3.15
N PRO A 2 -9.26 -6.57 -3.67
CA PRO A 2 -9.50 -7.96 -3.28
C PRO A 2 -8.41 -8.89 -3.82
N ASN A 3 -8.08 -9.90 -3.01
CA ASN A 3 -7.21 -11.01 -3.39
C ASN A 3 -7.98 -12.33 -3.19
N TYR A 4 -7.89 -13.23 -4.16
CA TYR A 4 -8.64 -14.48 -4.21
C TYR A 4 -7.73 -15.71 -4.26
N ILE A 5 -8.23 -16.87 -3.85
CA ILE A 5 -7.56 -18.15 -4.05
C ILE A 5 -7.95 -18.69 -5.42
N GLY A 6 -6.95 -18.89 -6.28
CA GLY A 6 -7.13 -19.50 -7.59
C GLY A 6 -7.23 -21.03 -7.55
N SER A 7 -7.46 -21.64 -8.70
CA SER A 7 -7.52 -23.10 -8.85
C SER A 7 -6.22 -23.82 -8.53
N ASP A 8 -5.10 -23.10 -8.49
CA ASP A 8 -3.77 -23.59 -8.07
C ASP A 8 -3.54 -23.49 -6.53
N ASN A 9 -4.59 -23.17 -5.78
CA ASN A 9 -4.57 -22.97 -4.32
C ASN A 9 -3.61 -21.86 -3.84
N LYS A 10 -3.31 -20.88 -4.70
CA LYS A 10 -2.48 -19.73 -4.39
C LYS A 10 -3.31 -18.45 -4.33
N ILE A 11 -2.81 -17.46 -3.58
CA ILE A 11 -3.43 -16.15 -3.50
C ILE A 11 -3.01 -15.33 -4.72
N HIS A 12 -4.00 -14.85 -5.46
CA HIS A 12 -3.85 -14.02 -6.64
C HIS A 12 -4.48 -12.65 -6.43
N ALA A 13 -3.99 -11.67 -7.17
CA ALA A 13 -4.63 -10.36 -7.32
C ALA A 13 -5.23 -10.24 -8.73
N LEU A 14 -6.27 -9.43 -8.90
CA LEU A 14 -6.81 -9.10 -10.22
C LEU A 14 -5.72 -8.48 -11.11
N LYS A 15 -5.77 -8.72 -12.40
CA LYS A 15 -4.84 -8.12 -13.36
C LYS A 15 -4.89 -6.60 -13.27
N GLN A 16 -3.71 -5.96 -13.39
CA GLN A 16 -3.56 -4.50 -13.31
C GLN A 16 -4.01 -3.89 -11.97
N TRP A 17 -3.98 -4.68 -10.88
CA TRP A 17 -4.40 -4.27 -9.55
C TRP A 17 -3.82 -2.91 -9.08
N PRO A 18 -2.58 -2.49 -9.41
CA PRO A 18 -2.05 -1.22 -8.92
C PRO A 18 -2.84 0.00 -9.37
N SER A 19 -3.42 -0.06 -10.58
CA SER A 19 -4.22 1.04 -11.15
C SER A 19 -5.74 0.87 -10.96
N ARG A 20 -6.15 -0.20 -10.26
CA ARG A 20 -7.56 -0.56 -10.07
C ARG A 20 -7.97 -0.62 -8.60
N ALA A 21 -7.14 -0.08 -7.70
CA ALA A 21 -7.50 0.00 -6.30
C ALA A 21 -8.77 0.85 -6.14
N ALA A 22 -9.76 0.31 -5.44
CA ALA A 22 -11.01 1.01 -5.15
C ALA A 22 -10.77 2.19 -4.19
N SER A 23 -11.41 3.31 -4.44
CA SER A 23 -11.40 4.49 -3.59
C SER A 23 -12.67 4.62 -2.72
N ASN A 24 -13.67 3.79 -2.98
CA ASN A 24 -14.94 3.75 -2.24
C ASN A 24 -15.53 2.34 -2.22
N MET A 25 -16.60 2.15 -1.44
CA MET A 25 -17.23 0.84 -1.25
C MET A 25 -17.94 0.30 -2.49
N GLU A 26 -18.49 1.15 -3.34
CA GLU A 26 -19.13 0.72 -4.60
C GLU A 26 -18.10 0.12 -5.56
N GLU A 27 -16.99 0.82 -5.76
CA GLU A 27 -15.87 0.32 -6.58
C GLU A 27 -15.30 -0.98 -6.00
N LEU A 28 -15.16 -1.06 -4.67
CA LEU A 28 -14.70 -2.27 -4.00
C LEU A 28 -15.65 -3.44 -4.25
N GLY A 29 -16.95 -3.22 -4.17
CA GLY A 29 -17.98 -4.23 -4.45
C GLY A 29 -17.84 -4.81 -5.86
N LYS A 30 -17.67 -3.96 -6.88
CA LYS A 30 -17.45 -4.38 -8.27
C LYS A 30 -16.18 -5.23 -8.43
N LEU A 31 -15.09 -4.85 -7.75
CA LEU A 31 -13.85 -5.62 -7.77
C LEU A 31 -13.99 -6.97 -7.06
N VAL A 32 -14.75 -7.04 -5.97
CA VAL A 32 -15.05 -8.30 -5.27
C VAL A 32 -15.85 -9.23 -6.17
N GLU A 33 -16.90 -8.74 -6.82
CA GLU A 33 -17.70 -9.52 -7.78
C GLU A 33 -16.84 -10.06 -8.93
N GLU A 34 -15.91 -9.24 -9.45
CA GLU A 34 -14.99 -9.70 -10.48
C GLU A 34 -14.03 -10.78 -9.96
N ALA A 35 -13.42 -10.56 -8.80
CA ALA A 35 -12.48 -11.50 -8.19
C ALA A 35 -13.14 -12.85 -7.87
N SER A 36 -14.40 -12.83 -7.41
CA SER A 36 -15.19 -14.02 -7.07
C SER A 36 -15.44 -14.95 -8.26
N LYS A 37 -15.30 -14.45 -9.50
CA LYS A 37 -15.40 -15.29 -10.71
C LYS A 37 -14.17 -16.20 -10.89
N TYR A 38 -13.06 -15.88 -10.24
CA TYR A 38 -11.80 -16.62 -10.36
C TYR A 38 -11.50 -17.46 -9.12
N GLY A 39 -12.17 -17.20 -8.00
CA GLY A 39 -11.99 -17.94 -6.75
C GLY A 39 -12.54 -17.20 -5.54
N GLU A 40 -12.38 -17.80 -4.36
CA GLU A 40 -12.83 -17.21 -3.10
C GLU A 40 -11.99 -16.00 -2.73
N VAL A 41 -12.65 -14.85 -2.47
CA VAL A 41 -11.98 -13.64 -1.99
C VAL A 41 -11.66 -13.80 -0.51
N GLN A 42 -10.39 -13.85 -0.16
CA GLN A 42 -9.95 -14.09 1.21
C GLN A 42 -9.29 -12.88 1.87
N ARG A 43 -8.71 -11.97 1.11
CA ARG A 43 -7.94 -10.85 1.65
C ARG A 43 -8.12 -9.59 0.83
N PHE A 44 -7.85 -8.47 1.49
CA PHE A 44 -7.81 -7.17 0.83
C PHE A 44 -6.40 -6.59 0.93
N GLY A 45 -5.89 -6.05 -0.18
CA GLY A 45 -4.67 -5.26 -0.21
C GLY A 45 -4.98 -3.78 -0.10
N VAL A 46 -4.24 -3.07 0.72
CA VAL A 46 -4.25 -1.61 0.82
C VAL A 46 -3.15 -1.05 -0.05
N VAL A 47 -3.52 -0.26 -1.04
CA VAL A 47 -2.61 0.48 -1.92
C VAL A 47 -2.52 1.91 -1.40
N PRO A 48 -1.33 2.43 -1.09
CA PRO A 48 -1.18 3.80 -0.62
C PRO A 48 -1.65 4.79 -1.69
N PRO A 49 -2.53 5.75 -1.35
CA PRO A 49 -2.89 6.84 -2.25
C PRO A 49 -1.76 7.88 -2.38
N GLU A 50 -1.97 8.91 -3.19
CA GLU A 50 -1.10 10.09 -3.25
C GLU A 50 -0.87 10.66 -1.84
N HIS A 51 0.31 11.19 -1.59
CA HIS A 51 0.73 11.73 -0.29
C HIS A 51 0.69 10.72 0.87
N CYS A 52 0.73 9.41 0.56
CA CYS A 52 0.79 8.36 1.56
C CYS A 52 1.81 7.29 1.19
N MET A 53 2.35 6.66 2.23
CA MET A 53 3.16 5.45 2.10
C MET A 53 2.93 4.53 3.30
N ILE A 54 3.38 3.30 3.18
CA ILE A 54 3.40 2.33 4.26
C ILE A 54 4.84 1.86 4.45
N VAL A 55 5.30 1.90 5.70
CA VAL A 55 6.54 1.23 6.10
C VAL A 55 6.15 -0.17 6.56
N ASP A 56 6.66 -1.17 5.85
CA ASP A 56 6.42 -2.59 6.11
C ASP A 56 7.67 -3.15 6.79
N LEU A 57 7.53 -3.50 8.07
CA LEU A 57 8.61 -3.98 8.92
C LEU A 57 8.54 -5.50 9.05
N ASP A 58 9.45 -6.20 8.40
CA ASP A 58 9.52 -7.66 8.42
C ASP A 58 10.48 -8.15 9.51
N VAL A 59 10.01 -9.12 10.30
CA VAL A 59 10.79 -9.73 11.39
C VAL A 59 10.99 -11.23 11.19
N ARG A 60 10.56 -11.78 10.04
CA ARG A 60 10.73 -13.20 9.72
C ARG A 60 12.15 -13.51 9.28
N ASP A 61 12.52 -14.77 9.38
CA ASP A 61 13.76 -15.32 8.82
C ASP A 61 15.02 -14.60 9.32
N GLY A 62 14.99 -14.14 10.58
CA GLY A 62 16.10 -13.43 11.20
C GLY A 62 16.22 -11.94 10.84
N LYS A 63 15.27 -11.38 10.09
CA LYS A 63 15.22 -9.95 9.79
C LYS A 63 14.96 -9.11 11.04
N MET A 64 15.62 -7.98 11.12
CA MET A 64 15.56 -7.05 12.26
C MET A 64 14.79 -5.78 11.89
N GLY A 65 13.67 -5.89 11.18
CA GLY A 65 12.95 -4.74 10.64
C GLY A 65 12.61 -3.66 11.66
N LEU A 66 12.21 -4.04 12.88
CA LEU A 66 11.92 -3.07 13.96
C LEU A 66 13.16 -2.28 14.37
N GLN A 67 14.24 -2.98 14.73
CA GLN A 67 15.49 -2.35 15.16
C GLN A 67 16.07 -1.47 14.03
N ASN A 68 16.07 -2.01 12.83
CA ASN A 68 16.56 -1.32 11.65
C ASN A 68 15.74 -0.06 11.32
N TYR A 69 14.43 -0.07 11.59
CA TYR A 69 13.59 1.10 11.43
C TYR A 69 13.91 2.18 12.47
N GLU A 70 14.12 1.82 13.73
CA GLU A 70 14.55 2.76 14.78
C GLU A 70 15.88 3.43 14.41
N ASP A 71 16.84 2.64 13.94
CA ASP A 71 18.13 3.16 13.48
C ASP A 71 17.99 4.05 12.25
N LEU A 72 17.12 3.69 11.31
CA LEU A 72 16.83 4.47 10.10
C LEU A 72 16.28 5.85 10.46
N ILE A 73 15.21 5.92 11.27
CA ILE A 73 14.60 7.20 11.62
C ILE A 73 15.55 8.09 12.42
N LYS A 74 16.34 7.50 13.30
CA LYS A 74 17.37 8.20 14.07
C LYS A 74 18.48 8.75 13.16
N THR A 75 19.03 7.92 12.30
CA THR A 75 20.14 8.28 11.40
C THR A 75 19.76 9.40 10.44
N HIS A 76 18.54 9.36 9.91
CA HIS A 76 18.04 10.35 8.95
C HIS A 76 17.31 11.52 9.62
N GLY A 77 17.23 11.56 10.94
CA GLY A 77 16.55 12.63 11.70
C GLY A 77 15.08 12.77 11.29
N ILE A 78 14.39 11.63 11.12
CA ILE A 78 12.98 11.59 10.69
C ILE A 78 12.11 11.66 11.94
N THR A 79 11.16 12.60 11.93
CA THR A 79 10.07 12.66 12.90
C THR A 79 8.76 12.56 12.12
N ALA A 80 7.93 11.57 12.45
CA ALA A 80 6.67 11.35 11.76
C ALA A 80 5.65 10.70 12.70
N THR A 81 4.36 10.97 12.46
CA THR A 81 3.27 10.37 13.21
C THR A 81 2.56 9.34 12.34
N PRO A 82 2.57 8.05 12.69
CA PRO A 82 1.78 7.06 11.96
C PRO A 82 0.28 7.40 12.01
N LEU A 83 -0.41 7.27 10.88
CA LEU A 83 -1.87 7.39 10.80
C LEU A 83 -2.54 6.13 11.34
N PHE A 84 -1.97 4.98 10.98
CA PHE A 84 -2.41 3.66 11.42
C PHE A 84 -1.20 2.78 11.69
N GLN A 85 -1.33 1.90 12.67
CA GLN A 85 -0.35 0.89 13.01
C GLN A 85 -1.01 -0.48 13.05
N VAL A 86 -0.53 -1.39 12.20
CA VAL A 86 -1.07 -2.74 12.04
C VAL A 86 0.01 -3.74 12.40
N LYS A 87 -0.28 -4.64 13.33
CA LYS A 87 0.55 -5.81 13.59
C LYS A 87 0.33 -6.82 12.48
N SER A 88 1.39 -7.22 11.79
CA SER A 88 1.30 -8.16 10.68
C SER A 88 1.23 -9.61 11.15
N LYS A 89 0.79 -10.51 10.28
CA LYS A 89 0.60 -11.94 10.61
C LYS A 89 1.86 -12.65 11.09
N SER A 90 3.03 -12.15 10.76
CA SER A 90 4.33 -12.71 11.11
C SER A 90 5.03 -11.99 12.26
N GLY A 91 4.31 -11.11 12.97
CA GLY A 91 4.84 -10.37 14.11
C GLY A 91 5.53 -9.06 13.77
N GLY A 92 5.68 -8.71 12.48
CA GLY A 92 6.14 -7.40 12.02
C GLY A 92 5.05 -6.33 12.11
N PHE A 93 5.26 -5.19 11.45
CA PHE A 93 4.32 -4.07 11.48
C PHE A 93 4.15 -3.42 10.11
N HIS A 94 2.94 -2.90 9.86
CA HIS A 94 2.69 -1.94 8.79
C HIS A 94 2.38 -0.59 9.43
N LEU A 95 3.21 0.40 9.18
CA LEU A 95 3.06 1.77 9.68
C LEU A 95 2.66 2.67 8.52
N TYR A 96 1.48 3.27 8.61
CA TYR A 96 0.92 4.10 7.56
C TYR A 96 1.21 5.57 7.83
N PHE A 97 1.75 6.29 6.86
CA PHE A 97 2.13 7.70 7.02
C PHE A 97 1.56 8.59 5.93
N LYS A 98 1.29 9.85 6.27
CA LYS A 98 1.34 10.93 5.28
C LYS A 98 2.78 11.14 4.84
N THR A 99 2.97 11.60 3.61
CA THR A 99 4.30 11.93 3.07
C THR A 99 4.36 13.36 2.61
N VAL A 100 5.58 13.91 2.58
CA VAL A 100 5.83 15.24 2.00
C VAL A 100 5.73 15.16 0.48
N SER A 101 6.32 14.12 -0.13
CA SER A 101 6.21 13.90 -1.57
C SER A 101 4.82 13.41 -1.95
N LYS A 102 4.34 13.86 -3.12
CA LYS A 102 3.07 13.40 -3.69
C LYS A 102 3.11 11.89 -4.00
N PHE A 103 4.23 11.43 -4.52
CA PHE A 103 4.45 10.04 -4.91
C PHE A 103 5.70 9.49 -4.24
N VAL A 104 5.55 8.35 -3.61
CA VAL A 104 6.65 7.61 -2.99
C VAL A 104 6.84 6.30 -3.74
N LYS A 105 8.07 5.96 -4.06
CA LYS A 105 8.40 4.70 -4.73
C LYS A 105 8.32 3.53 -3.77
N THR A 106 7.84 2.38 -4.25
CA THR A 106 7.99 1.11 -3.53
C THR A 106 9.45 0.66 -3.61
N VAL A 107 10.07 0.41 -2.45
CA VAL A 107 11.46 -0.02 -2.30
C VAL A 107 11.56 -1.07 -1.21
N SER A 108 12.25 -2.18 -1.48
CA SER A 108 12.58 -3.17 -0.47
C SER A 108 13.95 -2.87 0.13
N ASN A 109 14.11 -3.15 1.43
CA ASN A 109 15.32 -2.89 2.20
C ASN A 109 15.84 -1.44 1.99
N VAL A 110 14.94 -0.47 2.23
CA VAL A 110 15.22 0.96 2.00
C VAL A 110 16.51 1.39 2.69
N ALA A 111 17.33 2.16 1.99
CA ALA A 111 18.64 2.62 2.47
C ALA A 111 19.54 1.47 3.01
N LYS A 112 19.34 0.23 2.50
CA LYS A 112 20.04 -1.01 2.90
C LYS A 112 19.68 -1.52 4.31
N TYR A 113 18.62 -1.03 4.93
CA TYR A 113 18.09 -1.57 6.18
C TYR A 113 17.26 -2.82 5.89
N ASP A 114 17.79 -3.99 6.20
CA ASP A 114 17.12 -5.27 5.99
C ASP A 114 15.82 -5.36 6.80
N GLY A 115 14.76 -5.84 6.15
CA GLY A 115 13.43 -5.95 6.76
C GLY A 115 12.67 -4.63 6.90
N VAL A 116 13.17 -3.52 6.31
CA VAL A 116 12.45 -2.24 6.24
C VAL A 116 12.09 -1.95 4.78
N ASP A 117 10.84 -2.20 4.43
CA ASP A 117 10.32 -1.95 3.09
C ASP A 117 9.43 -0.71 3.06
N ILE A 118 9.51 0.07 2.00
CA ILE A 118 8.56 1.14 1.69
C ILE A 118 7.58 0.65 0.64
N ARG A 119 6.29 0.69 0.96
CA ARG A 119 5.21 0.47 0.01
C ARG A 119 4.59 1.83 -0.33
N GLY A 120 4.90 2.28 -1.51
CA GLY A 120 4.36 3.48 -2.12
C GLY A 120 3.57 3.12 -3.39
N GLN A 121 3.76 3.90 -4.43
CA GLN A 121 3.16 3.65 -5.74
C GLN A 121 3.53 2.27 -6.28
N GLY A 122 2.51 1.50 -6.69
CA GLY A 122 2.68 0.14 -7.19
C GLY A 122 2.96 -0.93 -6.14
N GLY A 123 2.98 -0.58 -4.85
CA GLY A 123 3.05 -1.50 -3.73
C GLY A 123 1.71 -1.67 -3.02
N PHE A 124 1.60 -2.71 -2.21
CA PHE A 124 0.48 -2.90 -1.28
C PHE A 124 0.91 -3.70 -0.06
N VAL A 125 0.11 -3.61 0.99
CA VAL A 125 0.14 -4.52 2.14
C VAL A 125 -1.25 -5.13 2.34
N TYR A 126 -1.35 -6.21 3.11
CA TYR A 126 -2.67 -6.74 3.46
C TYR A 126 -3.34 -5.87 4.53
N ALA A 127 -4.65 -5.66 4.34
CA ALA A 127 -5.49 -4.95 5.29
C ALA A 127 -5.62 -5.72 6.60
N PRO A 128 -5.83 -5.03 7.74
CA PRO A 128 -6.14 -5.71 9.01
C PRO A 128 -7.51 -6.40 8.93
N TYR A 129 -7.64 -7.53 9.64
CA TYR A 129 -8.91 -8.26 9.75
C TYR A 129 -9.84 -7.64 10.79
N ARG A 130 -9.25 -7.05 11.83
CA ARG A 130 -9.96 -6.42 12.93
C ARG A 130 -9.12 -5.31 13.57
N ALA A 131 -9.75 -4.54 14.46
CA ALA A 131 -9.09 -3.62 15.36
C ALA A 131 -9.19 -4.14 16.80
N GLY A 132 -8.20 -3.79 17.63
CA GLY A 132 -8.16 -4.16 19.05
C GLY A 132 -6.83 -3.84 19.70
N PRO A 133 -6.70 -4.05 21.03
CA PRO A 133 -5.45 -3.83 21.73
C PRO A 133 -4.35 -4.79 21.24
N LEU A 134 -3.09 -4.34 21.27
CA LEU A 134 -1.94 -5.10 20.73
C LEU A 134 -1.79 -6.48 21.39
N GLU A 135 -2.11 -6.59 22.68
CA GLU A 135 -2.05 -7.82 23.46
C GLU A 135 -3.05 -8.89 22.97
N SER A 136 -4.08 -8.47 22.21
CA SER A 136 -5.04 -9.39 21.63
C SER A 136 -4.60 -10.00 20.29
N TRP A 137 -3.44 -9.59 19.77
CA TRP A 137 -2.91 -10.13 18.52
C TRP A 137 -2.57 -11.62 18.64
N THR A 138 -2.89 -12.36 17.59
CA THR A 138 -2.50 -13.77 17.44
C THR A 138 -1.72 -13.96 16.15
N GLU A 139 -0.77 -14.89 16.15
CA GLU A 139 0.01 -15.20 14.95
C GLU A 139 -0.90 -15.64 13.80
N GLY A 140 -0.60 -15.16 12.61
CA GLY A 140 -1.38 -15.46 11.40
C GLY A 140 -2.42 -14.41 11.04
N GLU A 141 -2.70 -13.43 11.90
CA GLU A 141 -3.64 -12.34 11.63
C GLU A 141 -2.97 -10.97 11.41
N TYR A 142 -3.73 -10.04 10.83
CA TYR A 142 -3.39 -8.61 10.73
C TYR A 142 -4.32 -7.82 11.66
N LEU A 143 -3.76 -7.16 12.67
CA LEU A 143 -4.49 -6.42 13.70
C LEU A 143 -4.19 -4.92 13.60
N LEU A 144 -5.21 -4.08 13.41
CA LEU A 144 -5.10 -2.65 13.65
C LEU A 144 -5.15 -2.39 15.15
N PHE A 145 -4.04 -1.96 15.75
CA PHE A 145 -3.96 -1.76 17.20
C PHE A 145 -3.86 -0.29 17.60
N GLU A 146 -3.46 0.59 16.70
CA GLU A 146 -3.32 2.02 16.99
C GLU A 146 -3.65 2.85 15.75
N TYR A 147 -4.24 4.01 15.97
CA TYR A 147 -4.49 5.00 14.92
C TYR A 147 -4.47 6.43 15.49
N CYS A 148 -4.08 7.38 14.63
CA CYS A 148 -4.06 8.80 14.96
C CYS A 148 -5.49 9.34 15.09
N GLN A 149 -5.83 9.93 16.23
CA GLN A 149 -7.17 10.47 16.47
C GLN A 149 -7.48 11.74 15.65
N ASP A 150 -6.44 12.51 15.34
CA ASP A 150 -6.56 13.75 14.56
C ASP A 150 -5.53 13.75 13.42
N PHE A 151 -5.96 13.30 12.26
CA PHE A 151 -5.11 13.23 11.06
C PHE A 151 -4.58 14.60 10.62
N THR A 152 -5.20 15.70 11.03
CA THR A 152 -4.73 17.05 10.68
C THR A 152 -3.46 17.41 11.41
N LYS A 153 -3.24 16.85 12.60
CA LYS A 153 -2.06 17.05 13.43
C LYS A 153 -0.94 16.04 13.19
N ALA A 154 -1.19 15.00 12.39
CA ALA A 154 -0.17 14.02 12.09
C ALA A 154 1.01 14.65 11.35
N ILE A 155 2.22 14.48 11.90
CA ILE A 155 3.46 14.94 11.29
C ILE A 155 3.77 14.06 10.09
N PRO A 156 3.87 14.61 8.86
CA PRO A 156 4.20 13.83 7.68
C PRO A 156 5.60 13.23 7.76
N PHE A 157 5.77 12.03 7.24
CA PHE A 157 7.07 11.43 7.04
C PHE A 157 7.81 12.18 5.92
N ASP A 158 9.01 12.71 6.21
CA ASP A 158 9.83 13.34 5.20
C ASP A 158 10.61 12.28 4.41
N ASP A 159 9.95 11.68 3.44
CA ASP A 159 10.47 10.63 2.58
C ASP A 159 11.66 11.08 1.72
N ARG A 160 11.82 12.38 1.48
CA ARG A 160 12.96 12.96 0.76
C ARG A 160 14.28 12.70 1.47
N LYS A 161 14.27 12.55 2.81
CA LYS A 161 15.45 12.20 3.60
C LYS A 161 15.97 10.79 3.34
N LEU A 162 15.10 9.87 2.87
CA LEU A 162 15.48 8.51 2.50
C LEU A 162 15.91 8.39 1.04
N PHE A 163 15.35 9.24 0.19
CA PHE A 163 15.51 9.17 -1.26
C PHE A 163 16.27 10.39 -1.79
N LEU A 164 17.41 10.71 -1.18
CA LEU A 164 18.27 11.84 -1.56
C LEU A 164 18.70 11.86 -3.04
N GLU A 165 18.50 10.75 -3.76
CA GLU A 165 18.79 10.62 -5.20
C GLU A 165 17.54 10.76 -6.10
N HIS A 166 16.37 11.08 -5.55
CA HIS A 166 15.20 11.36 -6.37
C HIS A 166 15.35 12.73 -7.03
N THR A 167 15.92 12.71 -8.20
CA THR A 167 15.98 13.87 -9.08
C THR A 167 14.57 14.20 -9.61
N VAL A 168 14.33 15.46 -9.95
CA VAL A 168 13.16 15.94 -10.71
C VAL A 168 12.85 15.06 -11.95
N ALA A 169 13.83 14.33 -12.46
CA ALA A 169 13.69 13.37 -13.55
C ALA A 169 12.87 12.14 -13.15
N ASP A 170 12.98 11.65 -11.91
CA ASP A 170 12.21 10.49 -11.45
C ASP A 170 10.75 10.86 -11.23
N GLU A 171 10.46 12.03 -10.67
CA GLU A 171 9.08 12.54 -10.54
C GLU A 171 8.41 12.71 -11.91
N LYS A 172 9.14 13.26 -12.91
CA LYS A 172 8.63 13.38 -14.28
C LYS A 172 8.38 12.04 -14.93
N LYS A 173 9.22 11.04 -14.69
CA LYS A 173 9.05 9.68 -15.22
C LYS A 173 7.81 9.02 -14.60
N TYR A 174 7.61 9.11 -13.28
CA TYR A 174 6.43 8.59 -12.59
C TYR A 174 5.15 9.25 -13.10
N LEU A 175 5.14 10.57 -13.21
CA LEU A 175 3.99 11.30 -13.74
C LEU A 175 3.69 10.89 -15.18
N ALA A 176 4.70 10.72 -16.02
CA ALA A 176 4.54 10.25 -17.39
C ALA A 176 4.04 8.81 -17.49
N ASP A 177 4.45 7.92 -16.58
CA ASP A 177 4.00 6.53 -16.52
C ASP A 177 2.56 6.44 -16.00
N ASP A 178 2.18 7.25 -15.00
CA ASP A 178 0.81 7.36 -14.50
C ASP A 178 -0.15 7.91 -15.57
N ILE A 179 0.23 9.00 -16.27
CA ILE A 179 -0.55 9.57 -17.38
C ILE A 179 -0.73 8.53 -18.50
N ARG A 180 0.33 7.80 -18.88
CA ARG A 180 0.24 6.72 -19.88
C ARG A 180 -0.68 5.60 -19.43
N HIS A 181 -0.67 5.26 -18.15
CA HIS A 181 -1.51 4.21 -17.59
C HIS A 181 -2.99 4.63 -17.59
N ARG A 182 -3.30 5.85 -17.16
CA ARG A 182 -4.66 6.42 -17.18
C ARG A 182 -5.18 6.59 -18.61
N ALA A 183 -4.35 7.06 -19.53
CA ALA A 183 -4.72 7.18 -20.95
C ALA A 183 -5.05 5.81 -21.58
N ARG A 184 -4.28 4.76 -21.27
CA ARG A 184 -4.57 3.38 -21.71
C ARG A 184 -5.85 2.81 -21.10
N ALA A 185 -6.20 3.19 -19.88
CA ALA A 185 -7.47 2.80 -19.25
C ALA A 185 -8.65 3.46 -19.96
N LEU A 186 -8.55 4.75 -20.29
CA LEU A 186 -9.60 5.50 -21.00
C LEU A 186 -9.83 5.02 -22.45
N THR A 187 -8.77 4.62 -23.16
CA THR A 187 -8.89 4.10 -24.54
C THR A 187 -9.51 2.70 -24.61
N ARG A 188 -9.64 2.00 -23.50
CA ARG A 188 -10.26 0.66 -23.38
C ARG A 188 -11.74 0.69 -22.96
N LEU A 189 -12.30 1.86 -22.70
CA LEU A 189 -13.76 1.99 -22.54
C LEU A 189 -14.42 1.65 -23.89
N PRO A 190 -15.46 0.80 -23.93
CA PRO A 190 -16.19 0.54 -25.16
C PRO A 190 -16.67 1.89 -25.70
N LYS A 191 -16.37 2.17 -26.97
CA LYS A 191 -16.98 3.30 -27.66
C LYS A 191 -18.49 3.08 -27.56
N GLY A 192 -19.15 3.96 -26.80
CA GLY A 192 -20.60 3.93 -26.68
C GLY A 192 -21.19 3.90 -28.07
N GLY A 193 -21.94 2.84 -28.38
CA GLY A 193 -22.69 2.73 -29.61
C GLY A 193 -23.58 3.97 -29.70
N ARG A 194 -23.51 4.72 -30.79
CA ARG A 194 -24.55 5.67 -31.13
C ARG A 194 -25.79 4.85 -31.34
N ASP A 195 -26.78 5.12 -30.52
CA ASP A 195 -28.13 4.65 -30.74
C ASP A 195 -28.64 5.37 -32.01
N GLU A 196 -28.58 4.70 -33.15
CA GLU A 196 -29.29 5.12 -34.36
C GLU A 196 -30.68 4.49 -34.31
N SER A 197 -31.57 5.19 -33.60
CA SER A 197 -33.00 4.95 -33.75
C SER A 197 -33.75 6.28 -33.62
N LEU A 198 -33.94 6.90 -34.76
CA LEU A 198 -35.06 7.76 -35.10
C LEU A 198 -35.53 7.42 -36.53
#